data_03ab934ff94b706570adb05dde66174e
#
_entry.id   03ab934ff94b706570adb05dde66174e
#
_cell.length_a   1.000
_cell.length_b   1.000
_cell.length_c   1.000
_cell.angle_alpha   90.00
_cell.angle_beta   90.00
_cell.angle_gamma   90.00
#
_symmetry.space_group_name_H-M   'P 1'
#
loop_
_entity.id
_entity.type
_entity.pdbx_description
1 polymer ?
#
loop_
_entity_poly.entity_id
_entity_poly.type
_entity_poly.pdbx_seq_one_letter_code
_entity_poly.pdbx_strand_id
1 'polypeptide(L)'
;MFVQQLAAVMIDAECINRSPDYLGIICQARSPRTLDAADAEAICEAAQRPTMRFVAVKSEDKQASAVIFRTRDVLVGQRTQLVNSIRGHLAEYGLIAPQGPFHLEKLIAQIEDPASTLPQPARTCLAVLGDALRHLQEQTAALDAEIAARAKADDVTRRLMTVPGIGPLIATAIEALAPPPETFRSGRDFAAWTGLTPVQRSTGGKERLGRTSRMGERTLRRLLIIAASGVVRWAKRKGVPPDSWHGRVLARKPPMLVIVALANKNARIAWALLTKGGVYRAPAVAA
;
A
#
# COMPACT_ATOMS: atom_id res chain seq x y z
N MET A 1 3.27 23.10 11.39
CA MET A 1 3.30 21.87 12.20
C MET A 1 1.94 21.52 12.82
N PHE A 2 1.22 22.47 13.42
CA PHE A 2 -0.11 22.22 14.04
C PHE A 2 -1.21 21.81 13.04
N VAL A 3 -1.26 22.39 11.86
CA VAL A 3 -2.29 22.12 10.82
C VAL A 3 -2.12 20.73 10.20
N GLN A 4 -0.90 20.23 10.06
CA GLN A 4 -0.65 18.87 9.57
C GLN A 4 -1.01 17.79 10.60
N GLN A 5 -0.93 18.09 11.89
CA GLN A 5 -1.39 17.19 12.95
C GLN A 5 -2.91 17.10 13.03
N LEU A 6 -3.63 18.20 12.80
CA LEU A 6 -5.10 18.22 12.74
C LEU A 6 -5.66 17.48 11.52
N ALA A 7 -5.03 17.59 10.36
CA ALA A 7 -5.44 16.85 9.17
C ALA A 7 -5.29 15.32 9.29
N ALA A 8 -4.33 14.83 10.09
CA ALA A 8 -4.18 13.41 10.40
C ALA A 8 -5.28 12.87 11.33
N VAL A 9 -5.95 13.75 12.08
CA VAL A 9 -7.00 13.44 13.05
C VAL A 9 -8.36 13.13 12.38
N MET A 10 -8.58 13.59 11.14
CA MET A 10 -9.90 13.57 10.49
C MET A 10 -10.22 12.32 9.64
N ILE A 11 -9.44 11.26 9.70
CA ILE A 11 -9.73 10.07 8.88
C ILE A 11 -10.12 8.90 9.78
N ASP A 12 -11.27 8.97 10.41
CA ASP A 12 -11.94 7.77 10.92
C ASP A 12 -12.95 7.29 9.86
N ALA A 13 -12.70 6.08 9.33
CA ALA A 13 -13.49 5.48 8.25
C ALA A 13 -14.99 5.29 8.61
N GLU A 14 -15.36 5.33 9.89
CA GLU A 14 -16.74 5.28 10.35
C GLU A 14 -17.50 6.60 10.15
N CYS A 15 -16.83 7.74 10.21
CA CYS A 15 -17.49 9.02 9.94
C CYS A 15 -17.94 9.15 8.49
N ILE A 16 -17.20 8.55 7.56
CA ILE A 16 -17.50 8.61 6.11
C ILE A 16 -18.69 7.70 5.75
N ASN A 17 -18.95 6.65 6.52
CA ASN A 17 -19.98 5.66 6.18
C ASN A 17 -21.34 5.87 6.86
N ARG A 18 -21.48 6.73 7.86
CA ARG A 18 -22.69 6.83 8.69
C ARG A 18 -23.62 8.00 8.44
N SER A 19 -23.18 9.04 7.73
CA SER A 19 -24.09 10.15 7.43
C SER A 19 -23.75 10.83 6.10
N PRO A 20 -24.74 10.96 5.18
CA PRO A 20 -24.61 11.76 3.96
C PRO A 20 -24.23 13.22 4.23
N ASP A 21 -24.55 13.74 5.43
CA ASP A 21 -24.32 15.11 5.84
C ASP A 21 -22.82 15.42 6.03
N TYR A 22 -22.00 14.41 6.40
CA TYR A 22 -20.55 14.58 6.52
C TYR A 22 -19.84 14.79 5.19
N LEU A 23 -20.31 14.10 4.15
CA LEU A 23 -19.84 14.33 2.78
C LEU A 23 -20.21 15.75 2.31
N GLY A 24 -21.35 16.29 2.78
CA GLY A 24 -21.79 17.63 2.50
C GLY A 24 -20.85 18.72 3.06
N ILE A 25 -20.39 18.58 4.29
CA ILE A 25 -19.48 19.54 4.93
C ILE A 25 -18.10 19.52 4.27
N ILE A 26 -17.54 18.34 4.01
CA ILE A 26 -16.25 18.20 3.30
C ILE A 26 -16.37 18.58 1.82
N CYS A 27 -17.53 18.38 1.18
CA CYS A 27 -17.75 18.78 -0.20
C CYS A 27 -18.09 20.28 -0.34
N GLN A 28 -18.70 20.93 0.65
CA GLN A 28 -18.88 22.38 0.66
C GLN A 28 -17.55 23.13 0.83
N ALA A 29 -16.59 22.55 1.56
CA ALA A 29 -15.21 23.06 1.65
C ALA A 29 -14.42 22.97 0.33
N ARG A 30 -14.94 22.31 -0.69
CA ARG A 30 -14.28 22.12 -2.00
C ARG A 30 -14.60 23.20 -3.03
N SER A 31 -14.81 24.46 -2.63
CA SER A 31 -14.80 25.58 -3.56
C SER A 31 -13.36 26.03 -3.83
N PRO A 32 -12.89 26.12 -5.10
CA PRO A 32 -11.45 26.23 -5.42
C PRO A 32 -10.82 27.59 -5.10
N ARG A 33 -11.46 28.46 -4.35
CA ARG A 33 -10.99 29.85 -4.13
C ARG A 33 -10.89 30.34 -2.68
N THR A 34 -11.26 29.51 -1.67
CA THR A 34 -11.21 29.93 -0.24
C THR A 34 -10.87 28.77 0.68
N LEU A 35 -9.88 27.97 0.30
CA LEU A 35 -9.62 26.65 0.93
C LEU A 35 -9.24 26.74 2.42
N ASP A 36 -8.38 27.69 2.82
CA ASP A 36 -7.80 27.68 4.17
C ASP A 36 -8.81 28.06 5.27
N ALA A 37 -9.64 29.07 5.07
CA ALA A 37 -10.60 29.52 6.09
C ALA A 37 -11.77 28.55 6.25
N ALA A 38 -12.36 28.08 5.16
CA ALA A 38 -13.45 27.11 5.18
C ALA A 38 -13.00 25.73 5.68
N ASP A 39 -11.79 25.31 5.35
CA ASP A 39 -11.19 24.07 5.87
C ASP A 39 -10.91 24.19 7.37
N ALA A 40 -10.42 25.36 7.84
CA ALA A 40 -10.20 25.62 9.26
C ALA A 40 -11.52 25.63 10.04
N GLU A 41 -12.57 26.23 9.51
CA GLU A 41 -13.90 26.24 10.10
C GLU A 41 -14.48 24.82 10.19
N ALA A 42 -14.42 24.05 9.11
CA ALA A 42 -14.87 22.66 9.09
C ALA A 42 -14.09 21.79 10.09
N ILE A 43 -12.79 22.00 10.24
CA ILE A 43 -11.95 21.31 11.23
C ILE A 43 -12.37 21.69 12.66
N CYS A 44 -12.59 22.98 12.93
CA CYS A 44 -13.05 23.47 14.24
C CYS A 44 -14.42 22.89 14.60
N GLU A 45 -15.35 22.89 13.66
CA GLU A 45 -16.68 22.31 13.87
C GLU A 45 -16.60 20.81 14.13
N ALA A 46 -15.80 20.07 13.35
CA ALA A 46 -15.58 18.65 13.54
C ALA A 46 -14.97 18.36 14.92
N ALA A 47 -13.98 19.15 15.35
CA ALA A 47 -13.31 18.97 16.64
C ALA A 47 -14.25 19.14 17.85
N GLN A 48 -15.32 19.89 17.73
CA GLN A 48 -16.31 20.13 18.79
C GLN A 48 -17.42 19.06 18.87
N ARG A 49 -17.54 18.20 17.86
CA ARG A 49 -18.61 17.20 17.83
C ARG A 49 -18.35 16.04 18.78
N PRO A 50 -19.30 15.71 19.70
CA PRO A 50 -19.11 14.63 20.70
C PRO A 50 -18.97 13.23 20.07
N THR A 51 -19.41 13.07 18.82
CA THR A 51 -19.35 11.79 18.08
C THR A 51 -18.04 11.58 17.34
N MET A 52 -17.18 12.60 17.28
CA MET A 52 -15.89 12.48 16.61
C MET A 52 -14.91 11.65 17.44
N ARG A 53 -14.20 10.76 16.76
CA ARG A 53 -13.13 9.97 17.36
C ARG A 53 -11.81 10.46 16.82
N PHE A 54 -10.96 10.87 17.74
CA PHE A 54 -9.62 11.32 17.40
C PHE A 54 -8.66 10.14 17.41
N VAL A 55 -7.82 10.05 16.38
CA VAL A 55 -6.72 9.08 16.36
C VAL A 55 -5.59 9.62 17.24
N ALA A 56 -5.01 8.76 18.07
CA ALA A 56 -3.86 9.13 18.90
C ALA A 56 -2.71 9.65 18.02
N VAL A 57 -2.07 10.73 18.47
CA VAL A 57 -0.89 11.27 17.80
C VAL A 57 0.22 10.23 17.85
N LYS A 58 0.87 9.99 16.72
CA LYS A 58 2.00 9.05 16.64
C LYS A 58 3.18 9.57 17.48
N SER A 59 3.85 8.68 18.19
CA SER A 59 5.12 9.00 18.83
C SER A 59 6.18 9.40 17.80
N GLU A 60 7.22 10.12 18.25
CA GLU A 60 8.34 10.52 17.39
C GLU A 60 9.01 9.31 16.74
N ASP A 61 9.19 8.21 17.47
CA ASP A 61 9.76 6.97 16.95
C ASP A 61 8.90 6.35 15.85
N LYS A 62 7.58 6.35 16.01
CA LYS A 62 6.66 5.88 14.97
C LYS A 62 6.64 6.82 13.75
N GLN A 63 6.77 8.12 13.96
CA GLN A 63 6.90 9.07 12.86
C GLN A 63 8.21 8.86 12.11
N ALA A 64 9.33 8.70 12.82
CA ALA A 64 10.64 8.40 12.24
C ALA A 64 10.60 7.09 11.44
N SER A 65 10.00 6.04 11.99
CA SER A 65 9.80 4.77 11.28
C SER A 65 8.94 4.94 10.03
N ALA A 66 7.92 5.77 10.05
CA ALA A 66 7.07 6.04 8.89
C ALA A 66 7.82 6.78 7.76
N VAL A 67 8.83 7.60 8.08
CA VAL A 67 9.67 8.29 7.09
C VAL A 67 10.39 7.28 6.20
N ILE A 68 10.88 6.17 6.74
CA ILE A 68 11.56 5.12 5.97
C ILE A 68 10.68 4.62 4.82
N PHE A 69 9.41 4.34 5.09
CA PHE A 69 8.47 3.85 4.08
C PHE A 69 8.13 4.92 3.04
N ARG A 70 7.99 6.18 3.44
CA ARG A 70 7.75 7.30 2.53
C ARG A 70 8.95 7.55 1.62
N THR A 71 10.15 7.55 2.17
CA THR A 71 11.40 7.68 1.40
C THR A 71 11.54 6.53 0.41
N ARG A 72 11.34 5.30 0.88
CA ARG A 72 11.35 4.13 0.01
C ARG A 72 10.34 4.23 -1.14
N ASP A 73 9.15 4.71 -0.87
CA ASP A 73 8.10 4.90 -1.89
C ASP A 73 8.51 5.92 -2.94
N VAL A 74 9.16 7.00 -2.54
CA VAL A 74 9.73 8.01 -3.47
C VAL A 74 10.81 7.38 -4.34
N LEU A 75 11.80 6.68 -3.76
CA LEU A 75 12.88 6.04 -4.50
C LEU A 75 12.36 4.98 -5.49
N VAL A 76 11.40 4.16 -5.08
CA VAL A 76 10.77 3.17 -5.96
C VAL A 76 9.98 3.85 -7.10
N GLY A 77 9.33 4.98 -6.82
CA GLY A 77 8.68 5.80 -7.85
C GLY A 77 9.66 6.35 -8.88
N GLN A 78 10.74 6.97 -8.42
CA GLN A 78 11.81 7.50 -9.27
C GLN A 78 12.49 6.39 -10.08
N ARG A 79 12.79 5.24 -9.46
CA ARG A 79 13.31 4.06 -10.17
C ARG A 79 12.39 3.64 -11.31
N THR A 80 11.09 3.58 -11.08
CA THR A 80 10.11 3.20 -12.10
C THR A 80 10.07 4.22 -13.24
N GLN A 81 10.16 5.51 -12.92
CA GLN A 81 10.22 6.59 -13.90
C GLN A 81 11.47 6.48 -14.78
N LEU A 82 12.67 6.28 -14.19
CA LEU A 82 13.91 6.09 -14.93
C LEU A 82 13.85 4.85 -15.83
N VAL A 83 13.36 3.73 -15.33
CA VAL A 83 13.18 2.51 -16.13
C VAL A 83 12.31 2.76 -17.35
N ASN A 84 11.20 3.47 -17.19
CA ASN A 84 10.30 3.79 -18.30
C ASN A 84 10.94 4.77 -19.27
N SER A 85 11.68 5.77 -18.78
CA SER A 85 12.42 6.73 -19.62
C SER A 85 13.50 6.04 -20.46
N ILE A 86 14.35 5.20 -19.84
CA ILE A 86 15.38 4.44 -20.55
C ILE A 86 14.74 3.56 -21.63
N ARG A 87 13.67 2.84 -21.31
CA ARG A 87 12.96 1.98 -22.25
C ARG A 87 12.32 2.77 -23.39
N GLY A 88 11.75 3.94 -23.09
CA GLY A 88 11.17 4.82 -24.11
C GLY A 88 12.22 5.31 -25.10
N HIS A 89 13.32 5.87 -24.63
CA HIS A 89 14.40 6.35 -25.50
C HIS A 89 15.05 5.23 -26.33
N LEU A 90 15.29 4.06 -25.72
CA LEU A 90 15.84 2.92 -26.46
C LEU A 90 14.90 2.39 -27.53
N ALA A 91 13.60 2.47 -27.31
CA ALA A 91 12.60 2.06 -28.29
C ALA A 91 12.63 2.95 -29.56
N GLU A 92 12.98 4.24 -29.46
CA GLU A 92 13.17 5.15 -30.58
C GLU A 92 14.31 4.69 -31.53
N TYR A 93 15.29 3.95 -31.00
CA TYR A 93 16.39 3.34 -31.76
C TYR A 93 16.11 1.86 -32.10
N GLY A 94 14.88 1.36 -31.94
CA GLY A 94 14.50 -0.03 -32.20
C GLY A 94 14.97 -1.04 -31.17
N LEU A 95 15.57 -0.60 -30.07
CA LEU A 95 16.01 -1.47 -28.95
C LEU A 95 14.87 -1.72 -27.99
N ILE A 96 14.13 -2.79 -28.23
CA ILE A 96 12.94 -3.16 -27.45
C ILE A 96 13.21 -4.46 -26.70
N ALA A 97 12.82 -4.50 -25.42
CA ALA A 97 12.90 -5.72 -24.62
C ALA A 97 11.62 -5.93 -23.79
N PRO A 98 11.24 -7.19 -23.47
CA PRO A 98 10.11 -7.50 -22.61
C PRO A 98 10.22 -6.85 -21.23
N GLN A 99 9.11 -6.79 -20.49
CA GLN A 99 9.11 -6.26 -19.12
C GLN A 99 9.85 -7.22 -18.17
N GLY A 100 10.51 -6.63 -17.18
CA GLY A 100 11.18 -7.36 -16.09
C GLY A 100 12.62 -6.88 -15.86
N PRO A 101 13.16 -7.11 -14.63
CA PRO A 101 14.51 -6.66 -14.25
C PRO A 101 15.60 -7.23 -15.18
N PHE A 102 15.56 -8.53 -15.44
CA PHE A 102 16.54 -9.21 -16.30
C PHE A 102 16.64 -8.61 -17.70
N HIS A 103 15.50 -8.20 -18.29
CA HIS A 103 15.49 -7.59 -19.61
C HIS A 103 15.97 -6.13 -19.59
N LEU A 104 15.81 -5.46 -18.45
CA LEU A 104 16.34 -4.11 -18.24
C LEU A 104 17.88 -4.14 -18.20
N GLU A 105 18.46 -5.10 -17.50
CA GLU A 105 19.92 -5.27 -17.44
C GLU A 105 20.52 -5.50 -18.83
N LYS A 106 19.85 -6.29 -19.67
CA LYS A 106 20.25 -6.46 -21.07
C LYS A 106 20.21 -5.14 -21.88
N LEU A 107 19.19 -4.32 -21.64
CA LEU A 107 19.11 -3.01 -22.30
C LEU A 107 20.22 -2.06 -21.83
N ILE A 108 20.56 -2.09 -20.54
CA ILE A 108 21.66 -1.30 -19.98
C ILE A 108 22.99 -1.76 -20.59
N ALA A 109 23.22 -3.06 -20.68
CA ALA A 109 24.42 -3.60 -21.32
C ALA A 109 24.58 -3.15 -22.78
N GLN A 110 23.47 -3.00 -23.54
CA GLN A 110 23.50 -2.45 -24.89
C GLN A 110 23.87 -0.97 -24.95
N ILE A 111 23.57 -0.18 -23.90
CA ILE A 111 23.99 1.22 -23.80
C ILE A 111 25.51 1.29 -23.57
N GLU A 112 26.05 0.38 -22.78
CA GLU A 112 27.46 0.32 -22.38
C GLU A 112 28.35 -0.31 -23.49
N ASP A 113 27.76 -1.08 -24.41
CA ASP A 113 28.50 -1.74 -25.52
C ASP A 113 29.00 -0.72 -26.52
N PRO A 114 30.35 -0.62 -26.74
CA PRO A 114 30.91 0.25 -27.79
C PRO A 114 30.45 -0.12 -29.20
N ALA A 115 30.12 -1.38 -29.45
CA ALA A 115 29.65 -1.86 -30.76
C ALA A 115 28.14 -1.60 -31.00
N SER A 116 27.44 -1.02 -30.03
CA SER A 116 26.02 -0.68 -30.16
C SER A 116 25.78 0.33 -31.30
N THR A 117 24.66 0.19 -31.98
CA THR A 117 24.21 1.11 -33.06
C THR A 117 23.74 2.47 -32.55
N LEU A 118 23.75 2.70 -31.23
CA LEU A 118 23.33 3.96 -30.63
C LEU A 118 24.29 5.10 -31.00
N PRO A 119 23.77 6.26 -31.43
CA PRO A 119 24.58 7.47 -31.60
C PRO A 119 25.26 7.87 -30.29
N GLN A 120 26.52 8.36 -30.40
CA GLN A 120 27.31 8.70 -29.22
C GLN A 120 26.60 9.67 -28.22
N PRO A 121 25.91 10.74 -28.69
CA PRO A 121 25.18 11.62 -27.75
C PRO A 121 24.08 10.90 -27.01
N ALA A 122 23.32 10.02 -27.66
CA ALA A 122 22.27 9.23 -27.04
C ALA A 122 22.83 8.26 -26.00
N ARG A 123 23.94 7.58 -26.34
CA ARG A 123 24.65 6.69 -25.44
C ARG A 123 25.11 7.40 -24.18
N THR A 124 25.71 8.57 -24.31
CA THR A 124 26.16 9.37 -23.16
C THR A 124 25.00 9.74 -22.23
N CYS A 125 23.89 10.24 -22.80
CA CYS A 125 22.71 10.59 -21.99
C CYS A 125 22.08 9.37 -21.31
N LEU A 126 21.96 8.24 -22.02
CA LEU A 126 21.40 7.02 -21.47
C LEU A 126 22.29 6.39 -20.40
N ALA A 127 23.61 6.50 -20.51
CA ALA A 127 24.55 6.07 -19.48
C ALA A 127 24.30 6.83 -18.16
N VAL A 128 24.09 8.15 -18.21
CA VAL A 128 23.76 8.96 -17.02
C VAL A 128 22.47 8.45 -16.36
N LEU A 129 21.45 8.13 -17.14
CA LEU A 129 20.20 7.56 -16.61
C LEU A 129 20.44 6.16 -16.02
N GLY A 130 21.31 5.36 -16.62
CA GLY A 130 21.72 4.05 -16.11
C GLY A 130 22.43 4.15 -14.75
N ASP A 131 23.36 5.11 -14.60
CA ASP A 131 24.06 5.37 -13.33
C ASP A 131 23.10 5.83 -12.24
N ALA A 132 22.21 6.77 -12.56
CA ALA A 132 21.18 7.22 -11.63
C ALA A 132 20.26 6.06 -11.18
N LEU A 133 19.93 5.16 -12.11
CA LEU A 133 19.13 3.99 -11.79
C LEU A 133 19.85 3.03 -10.83
N ARG A 134 21.15 2.75 -11.07
CA ARG A 134 21.98 1.93 -10.19
C ARG A 134 22.02 2.51 -8.78
N HIS A 135 22.27 3.82 -8.67
CA HIS A 135 22.29 4.49 -7.38
C HIS A 135 20.94 4.38 -6.64
N LEU A 136 19.80 4.58 -7.32
CA LEU A 136 18.49 4.40 -6.70
C LEU A 136 18.23 2.95 -6.27
N GLN A 137 18.74 1.98 -6.99
CA GLN A 137 18.63 0.56 -6.61
C GLN A 137 19.42 0.27 -5.33
N GLU A 138 20.65 0.77 -5.22
CA GLU A 138 21.50 0.64 -4.03
C GLU A 138 20.84 1.28 -2.79
N GLN A 139 20.34 2.52 -2.93
CA GLN A 139 19.66 3.20 -1.83
C GLN A 139 18.38 2.46 -1.40
N THR A 140 17.61 1.96 -2.37
CA THR A 140 16.41 1.17 -2.05
C THR A 140 16.77 -0.14 -1.36
N ALA A 141 17.84 -0.82 -1.78
CA ALA A 141 18.32 -2.05 -1.15
C ALA A 141 18.82 -1.82 0.28
N ALA A 142 19.49 -0.71 0.54
CA ALA A 142 19.92 -0.32 1.88
C ALA A 142 18.72 -0.12 2.83
N LEU A 143 17.67 0.58 2.37
CA LEU A 143 16.43 0.72 3.15
C LEU A 143 15.72 -0.62 3.36
N ASP A 144 15.70 -1.50 2.37
CA ASP A 144 15.10 -2.84 2.48
C ASP A 144 15.86 -3.71 3.49
N ALA A 145 17.20 -3.60 3.55
CA ALA A 145 18.02 -4.28 4.55
C ALA A 145 17.74 -3.77 5.97
N GLU A 146 17.64 -2.45 6.15
CA GLU A 146 17.29 -1.83 7.43
C GLU A 146 15.89 -2.28 7.91
N ILE A 147 14.91 -2.28 7.03
CA ILE A 147 13.54 -2.76 7.32
C ILE A 147 13.58 -4.25 7.72
N ALA A 148 14.36 -5.07 7.03
CA ALA A 148 14.49 -6.49 7.33
C ALA A 148 15.18 -6.73 8.68
N ALA A 149 16.17 -5.92 9.05
CA ALA A 149 16.81 -5.97 10.35
C ALA A 149 15.84 -5.63 11.49
N ARG A 150 15.08 -4.53 11.35
CA ARG A 150 14.03 -4.13 12.31
C ARG A 150 12.97 -5.22 12.46
N ALA A 151 12.51 -5.80 11.35
CA ALA A 151 11.51 -6.87 11.39
C ALA A 151 11.98 -8.11 12.18
N LYS A 152 13.27 -8.42 12.18
CA LYS A 152 13.83 -9.53 12.97
C LYS A 152 13.95 -9.20 14.45
N ALA A 153 14.21 -7.94 14.78
CA ALA A 153 14.41 -7.49 16.14
C ALA A 153 13.11 -7.36 16.94
N ASP A 154 12.00 -7.03 16.27
CA ASP A 154 10.72 -6.77 16.92
C ASP A 154 9.80 -8.00 16.94
N ASP A 155 9.27 -8.33 18.13
CA ASP A 155 8.37 -9.47 18.34
C ASP A 155 7.02 -9.32 17.64
N VAL A 156 6.51 -8.10 17.54
CA VAL A 156 5.22 -7.83 16.90
C VAL A 156 5.33 -8.12 15.41
N THR A 157 6.38 -7.62 14.78
CA THR A 157 6.61 -7.86 13.35
C THR A 157 6.90 -9.33 13.06
N ARG A 158 7.63 -10.03 13.94
CA ARG A 158 7.85 -11.49 13.80
C ARG A 158 6.53 -12.26 13.82
N ARG A 159 5.59 -11.90 14.70
CA ARG A 159 4.25 -12.51 14.74
C ARG A 159 3.45 -12.22 13.48
N LEU A 160 3.49 -10.99 12.97
CA LEU A 160 2.82 -10.61 11.74
C LEU A 160 3.37 -11.39 10.53
N MET A 161 4.67 -11.66 10.50
CA MET A 161 5.31 -12.42 9.42
C MET A 161 4.88 -13.89 9.35
N THR A 162 4.19 -14.42 10.35
CA THR A 162 3.59 -15.76 10.28
C THR A 162 2.40 -15.84 9.32
N VAL A 163 1.82 -14.69 8.93
CA VAL A 163 0.69 -14.63 7.99
C VAL A 163 1.18 -14.80 6.55
N PRO A 164 0.63 -15.74 5.76
CA PRO A 164 1.02 -15.92 4.37
C PRO A 164 0.90 -14.63 3.54
N GLY A 165 2.01 -14.22 2.95
CA GLY A 165 2.12 -13.00 2.16
C GLY A 165 2.51 -11.74 2.96
N ILE A 166 2.58 -11.79 4.28
CA ILE A 166 3.13 -10.70 5.09
C ILE A 166 4.61 -10.96 5.34
N GLY A 167 5.46 -10.30 4.56
CA GLY A 167 6.92 -10.33 4.74
C GLY A 167 7.42 -9.18 5.62
N PRO A 168 8.76 -9.06 5.81
CA PRO A 168 9.38 -8.04 6.66
C PRO A 168 8.88 -6.63 6.35
N LEU A 169 8.88 -6.23 5.08
CA LEU A 169 8.44 -4.91 4.63
C LEU A 169 7.00 -4.58 5.08
N ILE A 170 6.10 -5.55 4.97
CA ILE A 170 4.68 -5.33 5.28
C ILE A 170 4.44 -5.35 6.78
N ALA A 171 5.08 -6.27 7.49
CA ALA A 171 4.96 -6.39 8.93
C ALA A 171 5.44 -5.10 9.63
N THR A 172 6.62 -4.60 9.25
CA THR A 172 7.17 -3.35 9.78
C THR A 172 6.34 -2.13 9.34
N ALA A 173 5.80 -2.14 8.10
CA ALA A 173 4.91 -1.07 7.64
C ALA A 173 3.60 -1.02 8.44
N ILE A 174 3.03 -2.16 8.81
CA ILE A 174 1.83 -2.21 9.66
C ILE A 174 2.15 -1.63 11.03
N GLU A 175 3.26 -2.03 11.65
CA GLU A 175 3.69 -1.51 12.95
C GLU A 175 3.91 0.00 12.93
N ALA A 176 4.63 0.53 11.92
CA ALA A 176 5.01 1.94 11.84
C ALA A 176 3.87 2.87 11.40
N LEU A 177 3.01 2.42 10.48
CA LEU A 177 2.01 3.28 9.84
C LEU A 177 0.64 3.18 10.50
N ALA A 178 0.28 2.02 11.06
CA ALA A 178 -1.04 1.83 11.64
C ALA A 178 -1.18 2.58 12.98
N PRO A 179 -2.36 3.15 13.24
CA PRO A 179 -2.73 3.60 14.59
C PRO A 179 -2.71 2.43 15.58
N PRO A 180 -2.68 2.70 16.90
CA PRO A 180 -2.82 1.66 17.91
C PRO A 180 -4.03 0.77 17.62
N PRO A 181 -3.90 -0.57 17.74
CA PRO A 181 -4.97 -1.49 17.35
C PRO A 181 -6.27 -1.31 18.16
N GLU A 182 -6.19 -0.72 19.34
CA GLU A 182 -7.31 -0.38 20.23
C GLU A 182 -8.20 0.72 19.66
N THR A 183 -7.69 1.52 18.72
CA THR A 183 -8.45 2.55 18.00
C THR A 183 -9.59 1.93 17.19
N PHE A 184 -9.45 0.67 16.79
CA PHE A 184 -10.42 -0.03 15.97
C PHE A 184 -11.26 -0.99 16.80
N ARG A 185 -12.58 -0.96 16.63
CA ARG A 185 -13.50 -1.89 17.32
C ARG A 185 -13.35 -3.34 16.81
N SER A 186 -12.95 -3.49 15.56
CA SER A 186 -12.84 -4.79 14.91
C SER A 186 -11.80 -4.80 13.79
N GLY A 187 -11.36 -5.98 13.40
CA GLY A 187 -10.52 -6.13 12.22
C GLY A 187 -11.20 -5.67 10.91
N ARG A 188 -12.53 -5.57 10.88
CA ARG A 188 -13.25 -5.00 9.71
C ARG A 188 -13.00 -3.51 9.61
N ASP A 189 -12.97 -2.80 10.73
CA ASP A 189 -12.72 -1.35 10.76
C ASP A 189 -11.27 -1.06 10.37
N PHE A 190 -10.31 -1.88 10.83
CA PHE A 190 -8.93 -1.80 10.39
C PHE A 190 -8.80 -2.02 8.87
N ALA A 191 -9.49 -3.01 8.31
CA ALA A 191 -9.52 -3.23 6.85
C ALA A 191 -10.22 -2.09 6.09
N ALA A 192 -11.24 -1.47 6.67
CA ALA A 192 -11.89 -0.28 6.13
C ALA A 192 -10.95 0.93 6.15
N TRP A 193 -10.21 1.12 7.25
CA TRP A 193 -9.20 2.15 7.38
C TRP A 193 -8.07 2.01 6.34
N THR A 194 -7.68 0.80 5.96
CA THR A 194 -6.73 0.59 4.85
C THR A 194 -7.37 0.81 3.47
N GLY A 195 -8.68 1.05 3.39
CA GLY A 195 -9.40 1.28 2.14
C GLY A 195 -9.60 0.03 1.28
N LEU A 196 -9.58 -1.16 1.90
CA LEU A 196 -9.78 -2.45 1.23
C LEU A 196 -11.24 -2.92 1.22
N THR A 197 -12.16 -2.11 1.75
CA THR A 197 -13.60 -2.39 1.73
C THR A 197 -14.27 -1.73 0.53
N PRO A 198 -15.36 -2.31 -0.01
CA PRO A 198 -16.13 -1.66 -1.06
C PRO A 198 -16.91 -0.46 -0.50
N VAL A 199 -17.08 0.56 -1.32
CA VAL A 199 -17.97 1.69 -1.02
C VAL A 199 -19.41 1.19 -1.03
N GLN A 200 -20.16 1.53 0.00
CA GLN A 200 -21.58 1.22 0.10
C GLN A 200 -22.39 2.21 -0.74
N ARG A 201 -23.23 1.70 -1.63
CA ARG A 201 -24.14 2.47 -2.46
C ARG A 201 -25.58 1.98 -2.32
N SER A 202 -25.89 1.42 -1.16
CA SER A 202 -27.21 0.88 -0.87
C SER A 202 -28.22 1.99 -0.62
N THR A 203 -29.39 1.89 -1.23
CA THR A 203 -30.52 2.80 -1.06
C THR A 203 -31.82 2.01 -1.00
N GLY A 204 -32.76 2.43 -0.17
CA GLY A 204 -34.12 1.85 -0.15
C GLY A 204 -34.16 0.34 0.10
N GLY A 205 -33.29 -0.17 0.99
CA GLY A 205 -33.22 -1.61 1.31
C GLY A 205 -32.52 -2.50 0.27
N LYS A 206 -32.07 -1.94 -0.86
CA LYS A 206 -31.30 -2.68 -1.87
C LYS A 206 -29.82 -2.54 -1.62
N GLU A 207 -29.15 -3.63 -1.24
CA GLU A 207 -27.69 -3.66 -1.06
C GLU A 207 -26.97 -3.55 -2.41
N ARG A 208 -26.18 -2.49 -2.56
CA ARG A 208 -25.33 -2.27 -3.73
C ARG A 208 -23.92 -1.90 -3.31
N LEU A 209 -22.99 -2.81 -3.54
CA LEU A 209 -21.57 -2.58 -3.30
C LEU A 209 -20.92 -1.93 -4.53
N GLY A 210 -20.14 -0.86 -4.28
CA GLY A 210 -19.35 -0.17 -5.29
C GLY A 210 -17.94 -0.74 -5.42
N ARG A 211 -17.04 0.07 -6.01
CA ARG A 211 -15.60 -0.24 -6.07
C ARG A 211 -14.99 -0.17 -4.68
N THR A 212 -13.79 -0.72 -4.54
CA THR A 212 -12.95 -0.55 -3.34
C THR A 212 -12.83 0.94 -3.01
N SER A 213 -13.01 1.32 -1.75
CA SER A 213 -13.10 2.71 -1.31
C SER A 213 -11.83 3.51 -1.61
N ARG A 214 -10.66 2.86 -1.52
CA ARG A 214 -9.33 3.47 -1.68
C ARG A 214 -9.06 4.63 -0.72
N MET A 215 -9.89 4.79 0.29
CA MET A 215 -9.69 5.75 1.37
C MET A 215 -8.62 5.27 2.35
N GLY A 216 -8.11 6.15 3.20
CA GLY A 216 -7.15 5.81 4.26
C GLY A 216 -5.73 5.53 3.76
N GLU A 217 -4.98 4.72 4.51
CA GLU A 217 -3.53 4.56 4.31
C GLU A 217 -3.17 3.89 2.97
N ARG A 218 -2.62 4.68 2.07
CA ARG A 218 -2.32 4.27 0.69
C ARG A 218 -1.18 3.25 0.62
N THR A 219 -0.13 3.45 1.42
CA THR A 219 1.07 2.60 1.40
C THR A 219 0.75 1.20 1.89
N LEU A 220 0.05 1.06 3.02
CA LEU A 220 -0.37 -0.24 3.54
C LEU A 220 -1.31 -0.96 2.57
N ARG A 221 -2.30 -0.26 2.02
CA ARG A 221 -3.20 -0.84 1.02
C ARG A 221 -2.44 -1.42 -0.16
N ARG A 222 -1.49 -0.67 -0.73
CA ARG A 222 -0.66 -1.10 -1.86
C ARG A 222 0.17 -2.33 -1.50
N LEU A 223 0.84 -2.32 -0.36
CA LEU A 223 1.67 -3.43 0.11
C LEU A 223 0.86 -4.69 0.33
N LEU A 224 -0.31 -4.60 0.98
CA LEU A 224 -1.21 -5.73 1.21
C LEU A 224 -1.75 -6.32 -0.11
N ILE A 225 -2.06 -5.49 -1.10
CA ILE A 225 -2.49 -5.95 -2.43
C ILE A 225 -1.34 -6.66 -3.16
N ILE A 226 -0.12 -6.13 -3.11
CA ILE A 226 1.06 -6.75 -3.73
C ILE A 226 1.33 -8.11 -3.09
N ALA A 227 1.30 -8.20 -1.78
CA ALA A 227 1.43 -9.44 -1.03
C ALA A 227 0.39 -10.50 -1.44
N ALA A 228 -0.87 -10.10 -1.41
CA ALA A 228 -1.97 -10.97 -1.82
C ALA A 228 -1.84 -11.43 -3.28
N SER A 229 -1.36 -10.55 -4.16
CA SER A 229 -1.06 -10.87 -5.56
C SER A 229 0.01 -11.97 -5.68
N GLY A 230 1.07 -11.88 -4.87
CA GLY A 230 2.11 -12.91 -4.80
C GLY A 230 1.56 -14.27 -4.39
N VAL A 231 0.78 -14.31 -3.31
CA VAL A 231 0.13 -15.53 -2.80
C VAL A 231 -0.81 -16.15 -3.85
N VAL A 232 -1.67 -15.34 -4.47
CA VAL A 232 -2.62 -15.83 -5.49
C VAL A 232 -1.90 -16.36 -6.73
N ARG A 233 -0.84 -15.69 -7.20
CA ARG A 233 -0.04 -16.16 -8.34
C ARG A 233 0.68 -17.48 -8.03
N TRP A 234 1.26 -17.58 -6.83
CA TRP A 234 1.91 -18.81 -6.39
C TRP A 234 0.91 -19.95 -6.30
N ALA A 235 -0.24 -19.71 -5.68
CA ALA A 235 -1.31 -20.68 -5.57
C ALA A 235 -1.78 -21.20 -6.95
N LYS A 236 -1.94 -20.31 -7.92
CA LYS A 236 -2.30 -20.72 -9.29
C LYS A 236 -1.25 -21.60 -9.96
N ARG A 237 0.04 -21.38 -9.68
CA ARG A 237 1.13 -22.18 -10.28
C ARG A 237 1.27 -23.56 -9.64
N LYS A 238 1.10 -23.65 -8.32
CA LYS A 238 1.26 -24.89 -7.54
C LYS A 238 0.00 -25.76 -7.50
N GLY A 239 -1.13 -25.23 -7.96
CA GLY A 239 -2.44 -25.81 -7.70
C GLY A 239 -2.98 -25.35 -6.33
N VAL A 240 -4.28 -25.21 -6.25
CA VAL A 240 -4.97 -24.78 -5.02
C VAL A 240 -5.93 -25.90 -4.62
N PRO A 241 -5.87 -26.41 -3.37
CA PRO A 241 -6.89 -27.34 -2.90
C PRO A 241 -8.29 -26.73 -3.06
N PRO A 242 -9.25 -27.42 -3.71
CA PRO A 242 -10.59 -26.89 -3.97
C PRO A 242 -11.28 -26.43 -2.71
N ASP A 243 -11.09 -27.13 -1.61
CA ASP A 243 -11.72 -26.88 -0.31
C ASP A 243 -11.05 -25.75 0.49
N SER A 244 -9.91 -25.25 0.02
CA SER A 244 -9.28 -24.09 0.64
C SER A 244 -10.09 -22.83 0.37
N TRP A 245 -9.97 -21.82 1.26
CA TRP A 245 -10.59 -20.52 1.04
C TRP A 245 -10.22 -19.92 -0.33
N HIS A 246 -8.95 -20.04 -0.72
CA HIS A 246 -8.47 -19.56 -2.01
C HIS A 246 -9.12 -20.30 -3.19
N GLY A 247 -9.20 -21.63 -3.12
CA GLY A 247 -9.83 -22.47 -4.15
C GLY A 247 -11.29 -22.10 -4.36
N ARG A 248 -12.07 -22.05 -3.27
CA ARG A 248 -13.49 -21.69 -3.31
C ARG A 248 -13.77 -20.32 -3.88
N VAL A 249 -12.90 -19.33 -3.59
CA VAL A 249 -13.09 -17.96 -4.09
C VAL A 249 -12.60 -17.82 -5.54
N LEU A 250 -11.49 -18.46 -5.91
CA LEU A 250 -10.95 -18.45 -7.28
C LEU A 250 -11.89 -19.15 -8.27
N ALA A 251 -12.64 -20.17 -7.84
CA ALA A 251 -13.63 -20.84 -8.67
C ALA A 251 -14.81 -19.93 -9.06
N ARG A 252 -15.11 -18.89 -8.27
CA ARG A 252 -16.31 -18.05 -8.44
C ARG A 252 -16.04 -16.62 -8.83
N LYS A 253 -14.82 -16.13 -8.63
CA LYS A 253 -14.50 -14.70 -8.77
C LYS A 253 -13.21 -14.48 -9.58
N PRO A 254 -13.15 -13.40 -10.35
CA PRO A 254 -11.93 -13.02 -11.08
C PRO A 254 -10.73 -12.85 -10.15
N PRO A 255 -9.50 -13.16 -10.61
CA PRO A 255 -8.29 -13.12 -9.78
C PRO A 255 -8.05 -11.81 -9.05
N MET A 256 -8.35 -10.66 -9.68
CA MET A 256 -8.18 -9.35 -9.03
C MET A 256 -9.10 -9.16 -7.83
N LEU A 257 -10.34 -9.65 -7.90
CA LEU A 257 -11.25 -9.63 -6.75
C LEU A 257 -10.74 -10.52 -5.62
N VAL A 258 -10.19 -11.69 -5.95
CA VAL A 258 -9.60 -12.61 -4.96
C VAL A 258 -8.39 -11.96 -4.28
N ILE A 259 -7.54 -11.26 -5.03
CA ILE A 259 -6.39 -10.53 -4.50
C ILE A 259 -6.84 -9.47 -3.48
N VAL A 260 -7.83 -8.65 -3.83
CA VAL A 260 -8.34 -7.61 -2.91
C VAL A 260 -9.02 -8.23 -1.69
N ALA A 261 -9.80 -9.32 -1.88
CA ALA A 261 -10.43 -10.04 -0.78
C ALA A 261 -9.40 -10.68 0.17
N LEU A 262 -8.30 -11.22 -0.38
CA LEU A 262 -7.20 -11.74 0.42
C LEU A 262 -6.45 -10.62 1.16
N ALA A 263 -6.19 -9.49 0.52
CA ALA A 263 -5.60 -8.33 1.15
C ALA A 263 -6.44 -7.84 2.34
N ASN A 264 -7.76 -7.75 2.17
CA ASN A 264 -8.71 -7.43 3.25
C ASN A 264 -8.66 -8.48 4.37
N LYS A 265 -8.65 -9.77 4.02
CA LYS A 265 -8.51 -10.86 5.01
C LYS A 265 -7.22 -10.75 5.79
N ASN A 266 -6.09 -10.50 5.12
CA ASN A 266 -4.78 -10.33 5.76
C ASN A 266 -4.75 -9.11 6.68
N ALA A 267 -5.35 -7.99 6.30
CA ALA A 267 -5.50 -6.83 7.17
C ALA A 267 -6.25 -7.19 8.47
N ARG A 268 -7.36 -7.92 8.36
CA ARG A 268 -8.14 -8.36 9.52
C ARG A 268 -7.38 -9.33 10.42
N ILE A 269 -6.61 -10.25 9.84
CA ILE A 269 -5.75 -11.17 10.57
C ILE A 269 -4.63 -10.38 11.28
N ALA A 270 -3.99 -9.43 10.59
CA ALA A 270 -2.95 -8.58 11.17
C ALA A 270 -3.48 -7.83 12.40
N TRP A 271 -4.65 -7.20 12.30
CA TRP A 271 -5.29 -6.55 13.43
C TRP A 271 -5.53 -7.53 14.60
N ALA A 272 -6.02 -8.74 14.32
CA ALA A 272 -6.25 -9.74 15.37
C ALA A 272 -4.96 -10.17 16.09
N LEU A 273 -3.84 -10.29 15.35
CA LEU A 273 -2.53 -10.58 15.93
C LEU A 273 -1.97 -9.42 16.74
N LEU A 274 -2.21 -8.17 16.31
CA LEU A 274 -1.83 -6.99 17.07
C LEU A 274 -2.58 -6.89 18.39
N THR A 275 -3.89 -7.17 18.40
CA THR A 275 -4.77 -7.02 19.57
C THR A 275 -4.67 -8.21 20.53
N LYS A 276 -4.69 -9.44 19.98
CA LYS A 276 -4.79 -10.67 20.80
C LYS A 276 -3.45 -11.35 21.04
N GLY A 277 -2.41 -10.95 20.32
CA GLY A 277 -1.13 -11.65 20.33
C GLY A 277 -1.17 -13.00 19.60
N GLY A 278 -0.17 -13.83 19.84
CA GLY A 278 -0.05 -15.16 19.25
C GLY A 278 0.53 -15.17 17.84
N VAL A 279 0.38 -16.30 17.16
CA VAL A 279 0.87 -16.54 15.79
C VAL A 279 -0.27 -17.00 14.89
N TYR A 280 -0.16 -16.74 13.60
CA TYR A 280 -1.15 -17.21 12.64
C TYR A 280 -1.12 -18.75 12.52
N ARG A 281 -2.27 -19.36 12.68
CA ARG A 281 -2.49 -20.78 12.41
C ARG A 281 -3.41 -20.92 11.21
N ALA A 282 -2.94 -21.61 10.16
CA ALA A 282 -3.79 -21.91 9.02
C ALA A 282 -5.00 -22.73 9.51
N PRO A 283 -6.23 -22.44 9.03
CA PRO A 283 -7.37 -23.32 9.29
C PRO A 283 -7.04 -24.73 8.83
N ALA A 284 -7.30 -25.72 9.67
CA ALA A 284 -7.22 -27.12 9.25
C ALA A 284 -8.13 -27.31 8.04
N VAL A 285 -7.60 -27.84 6.95
CA VAL A 285 -8.43 -28.30 5.84
C VAL A 285 -9.19 -29.49 6.42
N ALA A 286 -10.52 -29.38 6.52
CA ALA A 286 -11.34 -30.52 6.93
C ALA A 286 -11.05 -31.66 5.95
N ALA A 287 -10.62 -32.77 6.52
CA ALA A 287 -10.34 -34.00 5.76
C ALA A 287 -11.60 -34.52 5.10
#